data_b66152501594fc39949807e935f83daf
#
_entry.id   b66152501594fc39949807e935f83daf
#
_cell.length_a   1.000
_cell.length_b   1.000
_cell.length_c   1.000
_cell.angle_alpha   90.00
_cell.angle_beta   90.00
_cell.angle_gamma   90.00
#
_symmetry.space_group_name_H-M   'P 1'
#
loop_
_entity.id
_entity.type
_entity.pdbx_description
1 polymer ?
#
loop_
_entity_poly.entity_id
_entity_poly.type
_entity_poly.pdbx_seq_one_letter_code
_entity_poly.pdbx_strand_id
1 'polypeptide(L)'
;MKLIIAIIKPFKVEEVKEALAGAGIEGMTVTEVKGFGRQKGHTEIYRGSEYTVDFLPKVKIEVAVADEAAGKAVDTIAKAAKTGKIGDGKIFVLPLEEVVRIRTDERGEAAV
;
A
#
# COMPACT_ATOMS: atom_id res chain seq x y z
N MET A 1 -8.63 13.60 -8.96
CA MET A 1 -8.18 12.91 -7.72
C MET A 1 -7.92 11.44 -8.01
N LYS A 2 -6.97 10.87 -7.32
CA LYS A 2 -6.59 9.46 -7.48
C LYS A 2 -6.54 8.75 -6.13
N LEU A 3 -6.94 7.50 -6.13
CA LEU A 3 -6.69 6.59 -5.01
C LEU A 3 -5.49 5.72 -5.37
N ILE A 4 -4.47 5.79 -4.55
CA ILE A 4 -3.27 4.97 -4.71
C ILE A 4 -3.36 3.83 -3.70
N ILE A 5 -3.31 2.61 -4.20
CA ILE A 5 -3.31 1.40 -3.38
C ILE A 5 -1.96 0.72 -3.57
N ALA A 6 -1.26 0.48 -2.49
CA ALA A 6 0.03 -0.21 -2.55
C ALA A 6 -0.03 -1.47 -1.68
N ILE A 7 0.32 -2.61 -2.26
CA ILE A 7 0.46 -3.86 -1.51
C ILE A 7 1.95 -4.10 -1.35
N ILE A 8 2.44 -4.08 -0.12
CA ILE A 8 3.87 -4.08 0.19
C ILE A 8 4.22 -5.12 1.25
N LYS A 9 5.51 -5.37 1.41
CA LYS A 9 6.01 -6.18 2.51
C LYS A 9 5.76 -5.49 3.84
N PRO A 10 5.34 -6.22 4.89
CA PRO A 10 4.96 -5.59 6.17
C PRO A 10 6.06 -4.73 6.79
N PHE A 11 7.32 -5.14 6.71
CA PHE A 11 8.41 -4.41 7.34
C PHE A 11 8.77 -3.08 6.64
N LYS A 12 8.13 -2.80 5.49
CA LYS A 12 8.33 -1.54 4.75
C LYS A 12 7.35 -0.44 5.10
N VAL A 13 6.36 -0.72 5.93
CA VAL A 13 5.28 0.25 6.26
C VAL A 13 5.83 1.55 6.82
N GLU A 14 6.73 1.48 7.80
CA GLU A 14 7.28 2.69 8.42
C GLU A 14 8.10 3.53 7.44
N GLU A 15 8.91 2.90 6.60
CA GLU A 15 9.68 3.62 5.58
C GLU A 15 8.76 4.33 4.59
N VAL A 16 7.69 3.66 4.15
CA VAL A 16 6.72 4.26 3.22
C VAL A 16 5.99 5.43 3.89
N LYS A 17 5.56 5.25 5.13
CA LYS A 17 4.88 6.31 5.90
C LYS A 17 5.77 7.55 6.00
N GLU A 18 7.00 7.38 6.39
CA GLU A 18 7.95 8.49 6.53
C GLU A 18 8.25 9.17 5.20
N ALA A 19 8.41 8.37 4.14
CA ALA A 19 8.67 8.90 2.80
C ALA A 19 7.48 9.73 2.28
N LEU A 20 6.25 9.25 2.49
CA LEU A 20 5.06 9.98 2.09
C LEU A 20 4.91 11.28 2.88
N ALA A 21 5.14 11.24 4.19
CA ALA A 21 5.11 12.45 5.01
C ALA A 21 6.14 13.47 4.54
N GLY A 22 7.34 13.03 4.23
CA GLY A 22 8.40 13.88 3.67
C GLY A 22 8.05 14.47 2.30
N ALA A 23 7.15 13.82 1.57
CA ALA A 23 6.64 14.30 0.28
C ALA A 23 5.39 15.19 0.43
N GLY A 24 4.97 15.48 1.65
CA GLY A 24 3.81 16.32 1.92
C GLY A 24 2.48 15.57 1.90
N ILE A 25 2.51 14.24 1.92
CA ILE A 25 1.31 13.40 1.91
C ILE A 25 1.15 12.81 3.30
N GLU A 26 0.17 13.29 4.05
CA GLU A 26 0.04 12.96 5.47
C GLU A 26 -1.02 11.92 5.81
N GLY A 27 -2.05 11.79 4.98
CA GLY A 27 -3.12 10.84 5.23
C GLY A 27 -2.87 9.51 4.57
N MET A 28 -2.94 8.41 5.33
CA MET A 28 -2.91 7.09 4.73
C MET A 28 -3.68 6.09 5.61
N THR A 29 -4.27 5.11 4.96
CA THR A 29 -4.96 4.01 5.63
C THR A 29 -4.14 2.75 5.45
N VAL A 30 -3.97 1.99 6.52
CA VAL A 30 -3.17 0.76 6.51
C VAL A 30 -4.06 -0.42 6.89
N THR A 31 -4.02 -1.47 6.09
CA THR A 31 -4.78 -2.70 6.34
C THR A 31 -3.85 -3.90 6.21
N GLU A 32 -3.88 -4.78 7.20
CA GLU A 32 -3.18 -6.05 7.11
C GLU A 32 -3.93 -6.97 6.17
N VAL A 33 -3.23 -7.55 5.20
CA VAL A 33 -3.81 -8.43 4.19
C VAL A 33 -2.93 -9.64 3.99
N LYS A 34 -3.42 -10.61 3.22
CA LYS A 34 -2.65 -11.77 2.81
C LYS A 34 -2.57 -11.78 1.30
N GLY A 35 -1.40 -12.08 0.78
CA GLY A 35 -1.18 -12.13 -0.66
C GLY A 35 -0.73 -13.51 -1.12
N PHE A 36 -1.15 -13.87 -2.33
CA PHE A 36 -0.66 -15.03 -3.05
C PHE A 36 -0.14 -14.56 -4.40
N GLY A 37 1.09 -14.89 -4.72
CA GLY A 37 1.69 -14.46 -5.96
C GLY A 37 3.00 -15.20 -6.24
N ARG A 38 3.89 -14.57 -7.01
CA ARG A 38 5.16 -15.20 -7.41
C ARG A 38 6.07 -15.56 -6.24
N GLN A 39 5.96 -14.84 -5.12
CA GLN A 39 6.73 -15.15 -3.92
C GLN A 39 6.37 -16.51 -3.36
N LYS A 40 5.09 -16.90 -3.51
CA LYS A 40 4.50 -18.13 -2.95
C LYS A 40 4.68 -18.21 -1.45
N GLY A 41 4.18 -19.26 -0.84
CA GLY A 41 4.40 -19.55 0.56
C GLY A 41 5.63 -20.41 0.76
N HIS A 42 5.81 -20.84 1.97
CA HIS A 42 6.86 -21.76 2.37
C HIS A 42 6.23 -23.05 2.90
N THR A 43 7.03 -24.10 3.00
CA THR A 43 6.58 -25.38 3.54
C THR A 43 6.74 -25.34 5.07
N GLU A 44 5.69 -25.75 5.76
CA GLU A 44 5.69 -25.89 7.21
C GLU A 44 5.37 -27.34 7.59
N ILE A 45 5.82 -27.74 8.78
CA ILE A 45 5.53 -29.05 9.34
C ILE A 45 4.57 -28.88 10.52
N TYR A 46 3.44 -29.59 10.45
CA TYR A 46 2.46 -29.58 11.53
C TYR A 46 2.05 -31.00 11.85
N ARG A 47 2.25 -31.42 13.09
CA ARG A 47 1.95 -32.80 13.56
C ARG A 47 2.59 -33.89 12.69
N GLY A 48 3.82 -33.62 12.20
CA GLY A 48 4.55 -34.58 11.37
C GLY A 48 4.17 -34.58 9.91
N SER A 49 3.23 -33.73 9.48
CA SER A 49 2.83 -33.59 8.08
C SER A 49 3.32 -32.27 7.52
N GLU A 50 3.90 -32.33 6.32
CA GLU A 50 4.27 -31.13 5.58
C GLU A 50 3.07 -30.57 4.85
N TYR A 51 2.97 -29.24 4.80
CA TYR A 51 2.04 -28.54 3.92
C TYR A 51 2.62 -27.21 3.49
N THR A 52 2.18 -26.74 2.32
CA THR A 52 2.64 -25.47 1.77
C THR A 52 1.76 -24.34 2.24
N VAL A 53 2.39 -23.27 2.73
CA VAL A 53 1.68 -22.05 3.09
C VAL A 53 1.66 -21.17 1.83
N ASP A 54 0.49 -21.04 1.21
CA ASP A 54 0.33 -20.33 -0.04
C ASP A 54 0.17 -18.82 0.10
N PHE A 55 -0.38 -18.38 1.25
CA PHE A 55 -0.62 -16.96 1.52
C PHE A 55 0.42 -16.40 2.47
N LEU A 56 0.92 -15.22 2.14
CA LEU A 56 1.91 -14.52 2.94
C LEU A 56 1.34 -13.20 3.46
N PRO A 57 1.74 -12.78 4.67
CA PRO A 57 1.35 -11.47 5.18
C PRO A 57 1.84 -10.35 4.26
N LYS A 58 0.97 -9.42 3.99
CA LYS A 58 1.25 -8.18 3.26
C LYS A 58 0.52 -7.05 3.96
N VAL A 59 0.81 -5.84 3.55
CA VAL A 59 0.11 -4.66 4.03
C VAL A 59 -0.42 -3.89 2.82
N LYS A 60 -1.67 -3.47 2.92
CA LYS A 60 -2.29 -2.58 1.93
C LYS A 60 -2.28 -1.17 2.48
N ILE A 61 -1.69 -0.26 1.72
CA ILE A 61 -1.71 1.16 2.02
C ILE A 61 -2.61 1.84 1.00
N GLU A 62 -3.48 2.74 1.47
CA GLU A 62 -4.36 3.51 0.61
C GLU A 62 -4.15 4.99 0.88
N VAL A 63 -3.95 5.77 -0.18
CA VAL A 63 -3.79 7.23 -0.11
C VAL A 63 -4.60 7.88 -1.20
N ALA A 64 -5.39 8.89 -0.83
CA ALA A 64 -6.10 9.73 -1.79
C ALA A 64 -5.29 11.00 -2.03
N VAL A 65 -5.07 11.35 -3.28
CA VAL A 65 -4.26 12.51 -3.66
C VAL A 65 -4.90 13.27 -4.83
N ALA A 66 -4.53 14.54 -4.97
CA ALA A 66 -4.86 15.30 -6.16
C ALA A 66 -4.11 14.71 -7.37
N ASP A 67 -4.64 14.91 -8.57
CA ASP A 67 -4.02 14.39 -9.79
C ASP A 67 -2.55 14.81 -9.91
N GLU A 68 -2.24 16.06 -9.59
CA GLU A 68 -0.89 16.61 -9.71
C GLU A 68 0.11 15.93 -8.77
N ALA A 69 -0.35 15.37 -7.68
CA ALA A 69 0.50 14.70 -6.70
C ALA A 69 0.63 13.19 -6.93
N ALA A 70 -0.17 12.62 -7.82
CA ALA A 70 -0.25 11.17 -7.99
C ALA A 70 1.09 10.56 -8.43
N GLY A 71 1.75 11.14 -9.42
CA GLY A 71 3.03 10.65 -9.91
C GLY A 71 4.10 10.65 -8.83
N LYS A 72 4.20 11.73 -8.07
CA LYS A 72 5.16 11.85 -6.97
C LYS A 72 4.85 10.82 -5.87
N ALA A 73 3.58 10.64 -5.54
CA ALA A 73 3.18 9.67 -4.52
C ALA A 73 3.55 8.24 -4.93
N VAL A 74 3.27 7.86 -6.18
CA VAL A 74 3.63 6.53 -6.70
C VAL A 74 5.13 6.31 -6.65
N ASP A 75 5.92 7.25 -7.14
CA ASP A 75 7.37 7.14 -7.16
C ASP A 75 7.94 7.04 -5.73
N THR A 76 7.40 7.83 -4.82
CA THR A 76 7.79 7.83 -3.40
C THR A 76 7.55 6.46 -2.76
N ILE A 77 6.36 5.90 -2.97
CA ILE A 77 6.02 4.57 -2.44
C ILE A 77 6.90 3.49 -3.06
N ALA A 78 7.04 3.51 -4.38
CA ALA A 78 7.82 2.51 -5.09
C ALA A 78 9.27 2.47 -4.61
N LYS A 79 9.88 3.63 -4.45
CA LYS A 79 11.26 3.74 -3.97
C LYS A 79 11.40 3.25 -2.52
N ALA A 80 10.51 3.66 -1.65
CA ALA A 80 10.57 3.30 -0.23
C ALA A 80 10.27 1.82 0.04
N ALA A 81 9.37 1.23 -0.75
CA ALA A 81 8.93 -0.16 -0.55
C ALA A 81 9.83 -1.19 -1.23
N LYS A 82 10.69 -0.76 -2.15
CA LYS A 82 11.49 -1.67 -2.98
C LYS A 82 12.60 -2.35 -2.19
N THR A 83 12.69 -3.68 -2.32
CA THR A 83 13.85 -4.47 -1.89
C THR A 83 14.62 -5.01 -3.08
N GLY A 84 13.99 -5.09 -4.26
CA GLY A 84 14.55 -5.71 -5.46
C GLY A 84 14.34 -7.22 -5.52
N LYS A 85 13.63 -7.78 -4.53
CA LYS A 85 13.35 -9.22 -4.44
C LYS A 85 11.89 -9.51 -4.76
N ILE A 86 11.62 -10.76 -5.10
CA ILE A 86 10.24 -11.24 -5.30
C ILE A 86 9.40 -10.92 -4.06
N GLY A 87 8.19 -10.48 -4.26
CA GLY A 87 7.26 -10.18 -3.18
C GLY A 87 7.19 -8.71 -2.79
N ASP A 88 7.90 -7.83 -3.50
CA ASP A 88 7.86 -6.39 -3.24
C ASP A 88 6.47 -5.78 -3.38
N GLY A 89 5.61 -6.42 -4.17
CA GLY A 89 4.23 -5.98 -4.32
C GLY A 89 3.96 -5.13 -5.54
N LYS A 90 2.83 -4.45 -5.51
CA LYS A 90 2.34 -3.64 -6.63
C LYS A 90 1.66 -2.38 -6.14
N ILE A 91 1.63 -1.39 -7.01
CA ILE A 91 0.90 -0.14 -6.78
C ILE A 91 -0.19 -0.02 -7.84
N PHE A 92 -1.39 0.32 -7.40
CA PHE A 92 -2.55 0.54 -8.26
C PHE A 92 -2.98 1.99 -8.14
N VAL A 93 -3.29 2.60 -9.27
CA VAL A 93 -3.79 3.98 -9.29
C VAL A 93 -5.18 3.97 -9.92
N LEU A 94 -6.16 4.44 -9.17
CA LEU A 94 -7.56 4.46 -9.60
C LEU A 94 -8.08 5.89 -9.58
N PRO A 95 -8.97 6.26 -10.51
CA PRO A 95 -9.64 7.55 -10.44
C PRO A 95 -10.62 7.57 -9.27
N LEU A 96 -10.66 8.70 -8.55
CA LEU A 96 -11.65 8.96 -7.52
C LEU A 96 -12.63 10.01 -8.05
N GLU A 97 -13.91 9.69 -7.99
CA GLU A 97 -14.95 10.62 -8.41
C GLU A 97 -15.27 11.66 -7.34
N GLU A 98 -15.24 11.25 -6.08
CA GLU A 98 -15.63 12.11 -4.98
C GLU A 98 -14.88 11.72 -3.70
N VAL A 99 -14.49 12.72 -2.92
CA VAL A 99 -13.96 12.55 -1.57
C VAL A 99 -14.66 13.54 -0.67
N VAL A 100 -15.10 13.08 0.48
CA VAL A 100 -15.77 13.92 1.48
C VAL A 100 -15.04 13.73 2.82
N ARG A 101 -14.58 14.83 3.40
CA ARG A 101 -14.03 14.79 4.76
C ARG A 101 -15.18 14.86 5.75
N ILE A 102 -15.36 13.83 6.54
CA ILE A 102 -16.55 13.69 7.40
C ILE A 102 -16.68 14.84 8.38
N ARG A 103 -15.59 15.23 9.04
CA ARG A 103 -15.63 16.25 10.09
C ARG A 103 -16.02 17.63 9.57
N THR A 104 -15.59 17.98 8.36
CA THR A 104 -15.71 19.35 7.85
C THR A 104 -16.68 19.50 6.70
N ASP A 105 -17.19 18.40 6.16
CA ASP A 105 -17.99 18.35 4.91
C ASP A 105 -17.25 18.90 3.69
N GLU A 106 -15.95 19.11 3.77
CA GLU A 106 -15.15 19.47 2.59
C GLU A 106 -15.22 18.38 1.55
N ARG A 107 -15.26 18.79 0.27
CA ARG A 107 -15.43 17.87 -0.85
C ARG A 107 -14.36 18.10 -1.91
N GLY A 108 -14.11 17.05 -2.70
CA GLY A 108 -13.16 17.13 -3.80
C GLY A 108 -11.74 17.30 -3.32
N GLU A 109 -10.95 18.11 -4.03
CA GLU A 109 -9.53 18.29 -3.72
C GLU A 109 -9.27 18.88 -2.33
N ALA A 110 -10.21 19.66 -1.81
CA ALA A 110 -10.09 20.19 -0.45
C ALA A 110 -10.15 19.10 0.63
N ALA A 111 -10.64 17.93 0.28
CA ALA A 111 -10.81 16.80 1.20
C ALA A 111 -9.65 15.79 1.15
N VAL A 112 -8.73 15.91 0.20
CA VAL A 112 -7.60 14.98 0.08
C VAL A 112 -6.32 15.53 0.72
#